data_22927aa36a3c02a5c7a69b18da468945
#
_entry.id   22927aa36a3c02a5c7a69b18da468945
#
_cell.length_a   1.000
_cell.length_b   1.000
_cell.length_c   1.000
_cell.angle_alpha   90.00
_cell.angle_beta   90.00
_cell.angle_gamma   90.00
#
_symmetry.space_group_name_H-M   'P 1'
#
loop_
_entity.id
_entity.type
_entity.pdbx_description
1 polymer ?
#
loop_
_entity_poly.entity_id
_entity_poly.type
_entity_poly.pdbx_seq_one_letter_code
_entity_poly.pdbx_strand_id
1 'polypeptide(L)'
;DNPLLSRIIASEMLRGRNFLMDENNLNGFLYSIASSNKNNGSIPALELLIGEYDEEMEALLDINSRAITNSQILVAGATGSGKTNLLAVLIQQIRSRSIETAYPVNFLLFDYKGEFSDMDNNHWLSLFETDRTCILDPIKKPLPFTPFKDFTGKAINEINLYSTEMTAALCALDNAKISANMSNRLSEAIVNSYKKTNGAPITFEQMLTNYQSKLQNPEKDDSISSILKQLVRNKLFESEDKANLINECFIVKMDAFPKDGPIAKAIVYFLISKLNFIYEQLEKQALSDDYVQIRHFT
;
A
#
# COMPACT_ATOMS: atom_id res chain seq x y z
N ASP A 1 -16.43 -14.25 24.57
CA ASP A 1 -15.83 -15.23 23.66
C ASP A 1 -16.93 -16.07 23.04
N ASN A 2 -17.12 -15.94 21.73
CA ASN A 2 -17.99 -16.85 21.01
C ASN A 2 -17.18 -17.58 19.91
N PRO A 3 -16.43 -18.63 20.28
CA PRO A 3 -15.62 -19.39 19.33
C PRO A 3 -16.48 -20.02 18.22
N LEU A 4 -17.77 -20.20 18.46
CA LEU A 4 -18.72 -20.71 17.49
C LEU A 4 -18.91 -19.73 16.31
N LEU A 5 -18.97 -18.42 16.59
CA LEU A 5 -19.14 -17.40 15.55
C LEU A 5 -17.91 -17.32 14.63
N SER A 6 -16.72 -17.35 15.22
CA SER A 6 -15.46 -17.36 14.46
C SER A 6 -15.36 -18.58 13.55
N ARG A 7 -15.78 -19.77 14.04
CA ARG A 7 -15.83 -21.01 13.27
C ARG A 7 -16.84 -20.95 12.13
N ILE A 8 -18.03 -20.40 12.38
CA ILE A 8 -19.07 -20.22 11.35
C ILE A 8 -18.56 -19.32 10.25
N ILE A 9 -17.95 -18.16 10.61
CA ILE A 9 -17.39 -17.21 9.65
C ILE A 9 -16.33 -17.88 8.79
N ALA A 10 -15.34 -18.51 9.39
CA ALA A 10 -14.25 -19.15 8.67
C ALA A 10 -14.77 -20.30 7.78
N SER A 11 -15.69 -21.14 8.28
CA SER A 11 -16.23 -22.27 7.51
C SER A 11 -17.09 -21.82 6.32
N GLU A 12 -17.89 -20.78 6.46
CA GLU A 12 -18.70 -20.23 5.36
C GLU A 12 -17.83 -19.52 4.31
N MET A 13 -16.74 -18.87 4.73
CA MET A 13 -15.77 -18.29 3.81
C MET A 13 -15.04 -19.35 2.99
N LEU A 14 -14.59 -20.42 3.63
CA LEU A 14 -13.96 -21.57 2.95
C LEU A 14 -14.91 -22.28 1.99
N ARG A 15 -16.22 -22.27 2.26
CA ARG A 15 -17.27 -22.80 1.37
C ARG A 15 -17.60 -21.88 0.19
N GLY A 16 -16.96 -20.69 0.11
CA GLY A 16 -17.20 -19.72 -0.96
C GLY A 16 -18.58 -19.07 -0.93
N ARG A 17 -19.26 -19.09 0.21
CA ARG A 17 -20.55 -18.41 0.38
C ARG A 17 -20.34 -16.95 0.71
N ASN A 18 -21.22 -16.07 0.18
CA ASN A 18 -21.23 -14.66 0.57
C ASN A 18 -21.65 -14.58 2.04
N PHE A 19 -20.72 -14.18 2.87
CA PHE A 19 -20.96 -14.03 4.31
C PHE A 19 -21.29 -12.56 4.59
N LEU A 20 -22.52 -12.31 5.01
CA LEU A 20 -22.96 -11.01 5.50
C LEU A 20 -22.95 -11.06 7.03
N MET A 21 -22.01 -10.37 7.66
CA MET A 21 -22.07 -10.09 9.10
C MET A 21 -23.02 -8.93 9.34
N ASP A 22 -23.97 -9.10 10.26
CA ASP A 22 -24.66 -7.96 10.80
C ASP A 22 -23.75 -7.19 11.80
N GLU A 23 -24.06 -5.91 11.99
CA GLU A 23 -23.25 -4.99 12.78
C GLU A 23 -23.08 -5.44 14.26
N ASN A 24 -24.09 -6.10 14.83
CA ASN A 24 -24.06 -6.58 16.22
C ASN A 24 -23.13 -7.78 16.39
N ASN A 25 -23.16 -8.71 15.43
CA ASN A 25 -22.30 -9.88 15.42
C ASN A 25 -20.85 -9.50 15.18
N LEU A 26 -20.60 -8.51 14.33
CA LEU A 26 -19.28 -7.97 14.06
C LEU A 26 -18.68 -7.29 15.29
N ASN A 27 -19.43 -6.39 15.94
CA ASN A 27 -18.98 -5.69 17.14
C ASN A 27 -18.70 -6.66 18.29
N GLY A 28 -19.52 -7.70 18.47
CA GLY A 28 -19.28 -8.76 19.44
C GLY A 28 -17.97 -9.53 19.16
N PHE A 29 -17.71 -9.83 17.91
CA PHE A 29 -16.48 -10.52 17.48
C PHE A 29 -15.22 -9.63 17.69
N LEU A 30 -15.28 -8.37 17.27
CA LEU A 30 -14.20 -7.41 17.49
C LEU A 30 -13.91 -7.19 18.96
N TYR A 31 -14.95 -7.09 19.80
CA TYR A 31 -14.80 -6.91 21.24
C TYR A 31 -14.20 -8.14 21.92
N SER A 32 -14.54 -9.34 21.47
CA SER A 32 -13.96 -10.57 22.03
C SER A 32 -12.47 -10.72 21.73
N ILE A 33 -12.03 -10.29 20.55
CA ILE A 33 -10.62 -10.29 20.16
C ILE A 33 -9.85 -9.19 20.91
N ALA A 34 -10.39 -7.97 20.99
CA ALA A 34 -9.76 -6.85 21.68
C ALA A 34 -9.63 -7.08 23.19
N SER A 35 -10.59 -7.76 23.82
CA SER A 35 -10.55 -8.02 25.26
C SER A 35 -9.54 -9.12 25.68
N SER A 36 -9.13 -9.97 24.75
CA SER A 36 -8.13 -11.02 25.04
C SER A 36 -6.68 -10.52 25.07
N ASN A 37 -6.39 -9.34 24.56
CA ASN A 37 -5.03 -8.83 24.33
C ASN A 37 -4.64 -7.58 25.16
N LYS A 38 -5.20 -7.36 26.34
CA LYS A 38 -4.74 -6.30 27.26
C LYS A 38 -3.40 -6.65 27.91
N ASN A 39 -2.36 -6.83 27.14
CA ASN A 39 -0.99 -6.87 27.62
C ASN A 39 -0.32 -5.52 27.36
N ASN A 40 -0.22 -4.71 28.40
CA ASN A 40 0.46 -3.41 28.38
C ASN A 40 1.90 -3.55 27.87
N GLY A 41 2.16 -3.10 26.64
CA GLY A 41 3.51 -2.90 26.11
C GLY A 41 4.16 -4.11 25.44
N SER A 42 3.53 -5.28 25.38
CA SER A 42 4.04 -6.42 24.62
C SER A 42 3.58 -6.36 23.15
N ILE A 43 4.43 -6.85 22.25
CA ILE A 43 4.05 -7.02 20.83
C ILE A 43 2.97 -8.08 20.76
N PRO A 44 1.78 -7.79 20.16
CA PRO A 44 0.70 -8.76 20.09
C PRO A 44 1.03 -9.88 19.12
N ALA A 45 0.60 -11.10 19.42
CA ALA A 45 0.52 -12.17 18.44
C ALA A 45 -0.54 -11.81 17.37
N LEU A 46 -0.16 -11.90 16.10
CA LEU A 46 -1.07 -11.70 14.97
C LEU A 46 -1.42 -13.05 14.34
N GLU A 47 -2.06 -13.89 15.14
CA GLU A 47 -2.58 -15.18 14.72
C GLU A 47 -3.91 -14.99 13.98
N LEU A 48 -3.94 -15.26 12.69
CA LEU A 48 -5.10 -15.10 11.84
C LEU A 48 -5.83 -16.44 11.72
N LEU A 49 -7.11 -16.46 12.03
CA LEU A 49 -7.95 -17.64 11.80
C LEU A 49 -8.24 -17.71 10.29
N ILE A 50 -7.76 -18.79 9.65
CA ILE A 50 -7.95 -19.03 8.21
C ILE A 50 -8.88 -20.21 7.93
N GLY A 51 -9.23 -21.00 8.92
CA GLY A 51 -10.11 -22.15 8.78
C GLY A 51 -10.05 -23.11 9.97
N GLU A 52 -10.44 -24.33 9.73
CA GLU A 52 -10.38 -25.42 10.70
C GLU A 52 -9.73 -26.65 10.07
N TYR A 53 -8.92 -27.36 10.86
CA TYR A 53 -8.51 -28.73 10.57
C TYR A 53 -9.50 -29.63 11.27
N ASP A 54 -10.06 -30.60 10.62
CA ASP A 54 -11.05 -31.53 11.22
C ASP A 54 -12.01 -30.82 12.23
N GLU A 55 -13.11 -31.24 12.50
CA GLU A 55 -14.24 -30.54 13.14
C GLU A 55 -13.95 -29.78 14.47
N GLU A 56 -12.72 -29.82 15.01
CA GLU A 56 -12.39 -29.24 16.33
C GLU A 56 -11.12 -28.40 16.43
N MET A 57 -10.26 -28.35 15.41
CA MET A 57 -8.98 -27.61 15.49
C MET A 57 -8.96 -26.39 14.55
N GLU A 58 -8.74 -25.21 15.12
CA GLU A 58 -8.58 -23.97 14.36
C GLU A 58 -7.27 -23.97 13.55
N ALA A 59 -7.39 -23.62 12.27
CA ALA A 59 -6.23 -23.36 11.41
C ALA A 59 -5.81 -21.90 11.59
N LEU A 60 -4.77 -21.67 12.37
CA LEU A 60 -4.22 -20.35 12.65
C LEU A 60 -2.98 -20.06 11.79
N LEU A 61 -2.89 -18.86 11.26
CA LEU A 61 -1.73 -18.33 10.58
C LEU A 61 -1.11 -17.24 11.46
N ASP A 62 0.03 -17.52 12.07
CA ASP A 62 0.77 -16.56 12.87
C ASP A 62 1.72 -15.76 11.96
N ILE A 63 1.34 -14.52 11.62
CA ILE A 63 2.05 -13.72 10.61
C ILE A 63 3.23 -12.93 11.14
N ASN A 64 3.36 -12.75 12.44
CA ASN A 64 4.45 -11.98 13.05
C ASN A 64 5.34 -12.78 14.02
N SER A 65 5.20 -14.10 14.01
CA SER A 65 6.10 -14.96 14.75
C SER A 65 7.52 -14.90 14.21
N ARG A 66 8.51 -14.88 15.09
CA ARG A 66 9.93 -14.96 14.70
C ARG A 66 10.32 -16.27 14.04
N ALA A 67 9.48 -17.30 14.17
CA ALA A 67 9.64 -18.56 13.47
C ALA A 67 9.31 -18.45 11.97
N ILE A 68 8.57 -17.41 11.56
CA ILE A 68 8.19 -17.17 10.17
C ILE A 68 9.18 -16.18 9.53
N THR A 69 9.82 -16.62 8.44
CA THR A 69 10.81 -15.79 7.72
C THR A 69 10.18 -14.82 6.72
N ASN A 70 8.92 -15.03 6.34
CA ASN A 70 8.21 -14.23 5.34
C ASN A 70 6.72 -14.16 5.66
N SER A 71 6.22 -12.94 5.90
CA SER A 71 4.80 -12.65 6.21
C SER A 71 3.95 -12.37 4.96
N GLN A 72 4.45 -12.66 3.75
CA GLN A 72 3.67 -12.46 2.52
C GLN A 72 2.59 -13.53 2.39
N ILE A 73 1.37 -13.09 2.08
CA ILE A 73 0.21 -13.96 1.92
C ILE A 73 -0.28 -13.88 0.48
N LEU A 74 -0.40 -15.03 -0.20
CA LEU A 74 -1.02 -15.13 -1.51
C LEU A 74 -2.39 -15.81 -1.38
N VAL A 75 -3.46 -15.09 -1.73
CA VAL A 75 -4.82 -15.64 -1.80
C VAL A 75 -5.17 -15.93 -3.25
N ALA A 76 -5.27 -17.19 -3.61
CA ALA A 76 -5.60 -17.64 -4.96
C ALA A 76 -6.89 -18.51 -4.96
N GLY A 77 -7.64 -18.48 -6.07
CA GLY A 77 -8.85 -19.26 -6.23
C GLY A 77 -9.68 -18.81 -7.44
N ALA A 78 -10.69 -19.60 -7.81
CA ALA A 78 -11.62 -19.28 -8.91
C ALA A 78 -12.49 -18.04 -8.59
N THR A 79 -13.15 -17.49 -9.59
CA THR A 79 -14.15 -16.43 -9.38
C THR A 79 -15.29 -16.97 -8.51
N GLY A 80 -15.74 -16.18 -7.53
CA GLY A 80 -16.79 -16.58 -6.58
C GLY A 80 -16.30 -17.47 -5.42
N SER A 81 -15.01 -17.81 -5.31
CA SER A 81 -14.49 -18.65 -4.23
C SER A 81 -14.27 -17.92 -2.88
N GLY A 82 -14.71 -16.68 -2.74
CA GLY A 82 -14.61 -15.94 -1.48
C GLY A 82 -13.26 -15.23 -1.22
N LYS A 83 -12.39 -15.08 -2.23
CA LYS A 83 -11.07 -14.41 -2.05
C LYS A 83 -11.16 -13.00 -1.43
N THR A 84 -12.09 -12.19 -1.93
CA THR A 84 -12.31 -10.82 -1.42
C THR A 84 -12.77 -10.86 0.04
N ASN A 85 -13.69 -11.79 0.37
CA ASN A 85 -14.16 -11.98 1.75
C ASN A 85 -13.01 -12.41 2.68
N LEU A 86 -12.19 -13.37 2.25
CA LEU A 86 -11.04 -13.80 3.04
C LEU A 86 -10.07 -12.65 3.27
N LEU A 87 -9.74 -11.86 2.22
CA LEU A 87 -8.88 -10.69 2.37
C LEU A 87 -9.45 -9.68 3.36
N ALA A 88 -10.75 -9.37 3.29
CA ALA A 88 -11.42 -8.47 4.21
C ALA A 88 -11.30 -8.94 5.66
N VAL A 89 -11.55 -10.23 5.91
CA VAL A 89 -11.46 -10.82 7.26
C VAL A 89 -10.02 -10.84 7.78
N LEU A 90 -9.04 -11.13 6.93
CA LEU A 90 -7.62 -11.07 7.33
C LEU A 90 -7.23 -9.65 7.75
N ILE A 91 -7.57 -8.63 6.96
CA ILE A 91 -7.32 -7.21 7.30
C ILE A 91 -8.00 -6.85 8.62
N GLN A 92 -9.27 -7.23 8.78
CA GLN A 92 -10.03 -6.99 9.98
C GLN A 92 -9.39 -7.64 11.21
N GLN A 93 -9.00 -8.90 11.12
CA GLN A 93 -8.34 -9.61 12.22
C GLN A 93 -7.03 -8.94 12.62
N ILE A 94 -6.18 -8.59 11.63
CA ILE A 94 -4.93 -7.88 11.89
C ILE A 94 -5.20 -6.57 12.63
N ARG A 95 -6.18 -5.81 12.13
CA ARG A 95 -6.52 -4.50 12.69
C ARG A 95 -7.09 -4.61 14.10
N SER A 96 -8.08 -5.46 14.31
CA SER A 96 -8.74 -5.63 15.61
C SER A 96 -7.81 -6.15 16.69
N ARG A 97 -6.85 -7.01 16.34
CA ARG A 97 -5.87 -7.55 17.29
C ARG A 97 -4.79 -6.55 17.68
N SER A 98 -4.55 -5.53 16.88
CA SER A 98 -3.45 -4.58 17.07
C SER A 98 -3.87 -3.17 17.49
N ILE A 99 -5.10 -2.72 17.19
CA ILE A 99 -5.52 -1.33 17.32
C ILE A 99 -5.45 -0.77 18.75
N GLU A 100 -5.73 -1.58 19.75
CA GLU A 100 -5.71 -1.18 21.17
C GLU A 100 -4.36 -1.48 21.86
N THR A 101 -3.37 -1.88 21.11
CA THR A 101 -2.02 -2.16 21.61
C THR A 101 -1.09 -0.96 21.39
N ALA A 102 0.11 -1.02 21.96
CA ALA A 102 1.16 -0.06 21.69
C ALA A 102 1.70 -0.15 20.24
N TYR A 103 1.30 -1.19 19.47
CA TYR A 103 1.82 -1.51 18.14
C TYR A 103 0.68 -1.72 17.13
N PRO A 104 -0.13 -0.68 16.85
CA PRO A 104 -1.22 -0.81 15.89
C PRO A 104 -0.68 -1.08 14.48
N VAL A 105 -1.29 -2.04 13.77
CA VAL A 105 -0.97 -2.32 12.38
C VAL A 105 -1.96 -1.59 11.49
N ASN A 106 -1.47 -0.74 10.62
CA ASN A 106 -2.26 -0.07 9.60
C ASN A 106 -2.23 -0.84 8.30
N PHE A 107 -3.08 -0.49 7.34
CA PHE A 107 -3.10 -1.15 6.04
C PHE A 107 -3.14 -0.15 4.88
N LEU A 108 -2.62 -0.60 3.74
CA LEU A 108 -2.76 0.06 2.45
C LEU A 108 -3.34 -0.95 1.46
N LEU A 109 -4.57 -0.72 1.02
CA LEU A 109 -5.29 -1.59 0.11
C LEU A 109 -5.44 -0.94 -1.26
N PHE A 110 -4.97 -1.60 -2.33
CA PHE A 110 -5.21 -1.20 -3.71
C PHE A 110 -6.47 -1.89 -4.25
N ASP A 111 -7.57 -1.16 -4.30
CA ASP A 111 -8.89 -1.69 -4.68
C ASP A 111 -9.13 -1.60 -6.19
N TYR A 112 -8.72 -2.63 -6.92
CA TYR A 112 -8.87 -2.73 -8.37
C TYR A 112 -10.28 -3.07 -8.85
N LYS A 113 -11.18 -3.41 -7.95
CA LYS A 113 -12.55 -3.76 -8.30
C LYS A 113 -13.58 -2.72 -7.84
N GLY A 114 -13.19 -1.80 -6.98
CA GLY A 114 -14.06 -0.84 -6.35
C GLY A 114 -14.96 -1.44 -5.24
N GLU A 115 -14.74 -2.70 -4.84
CA GLU A 115 -15.59 -3.39 -3.86
C GLU A 115 -15.41 -2.82 -2.45
N PHE A 116 -14.21 -2.37 -2.09
CA PHE A 116 -13.86 -1.81 -0.78
C PHE A 116 -14.03 -0.29 -0.71
N SER A 117 -13.99 0.39 -1.85
CA SER A 117 -14.05 1.85 -1.94
C SER A 117 -15.41 2.39 -2.38
N ASP A 118 -16.40 1.52 -2.57
CA ASP A 118 -17.76 1.90 -2.90
C ASP A 118 -18.49 2.43 -1.68
N MET A 119 -18.71 3.78 -1.64
CA MET A 119 -19.38 4.46 -0.53
C MET A 119 -20.87 4.16 -0.46
N ASP A 120 -21.48 3.74 -1.57
CA ASP A 120 -22.93 3.48 -1.66
C ASP A 120 -23.26 2.03 -1.23
N ASN A 121 -22.27 1.13 -1.26
CA ASN A 121 -22.43 -0.29 -0.93
C ASN A 121 -21.52 -0.68 0.25
N ASN A 122 -21.74 -0.07 1.36
CA ASN A 122 -20.77 0.23 2.42
C ASN A 122 -20.52 -0.87 3.46
N HIS A 123 -20.91 -2.12 3.22
CA HIS A 123 -20.71 -3.19 4.22
C HIS A 123 -19.24 -3.50 4.53
N TRP A 124 -18.34 -3.31 3.57
CA TRP A 124 -16.91 -3.49 3.80
C TRP A 124 -16.29 -2.35 4.61
N LEU A 125 -16.74 -1.12 4.40
CA LEU A 125 -16.25 0.03 5.16
C LEU A 125 -16.57 -0.09 6.64
N SER A 126 -17.75 -0.62 7.00
CA SER A 126 -18.10 -0.88 8.40
C SER A 126 -17.16 -1.89 9.07
N LEU A 127 -16.59 -2.83 8.30
CA LEU A 127 -15.57 -3.76 8.80
C LEU A 127 -14.23 -3.09 9.10
N PHE A 128 -13.92 -2.00 8.38
CA PHE A 128 -12.64 -1.28 8.49
C PHE A 128 -12.80 0.06 9.22
N GLU A 129 -14.00 0.39 9.72
CA GLU A 129 -14.23 1.58 10.51
C GLU A 129 -13.34 1.60 11.74
N THR A 130 -12.20 2.14 11.50
CA THR A 130 -11.38 2.77 12.50
C THR A 130 -11.45 4.25 12.22
N ASP A 131 -11.34 5.10 13.23
CA ASP A 131 -11.33 6.57 13.09
C ASP A 131 -10.27 7.11 12.12
N ARG A 132 -9.51 6.22 11.46
CA ARG A 132 -8.32 6.53 10.65
C ARG A 132 -8.27 5.79 9.31
N THR A 133 -9.41 5.38 8.76
CA THR A 133 -9.45 4.79 7.41
C THR A 133 -9.85 5.85 6.39
N CYS A 134 -8.98 6.10 5.41
CA CYS A 134 -9.19 7.09 4.36
C CYS A 134 -9.30 6.43 2.99
N ILE A 135 -10.33 6.79 2.22
CA ILE A 135 -10.45 6.40 0.82
C ILE A 135 -9.75 7.44 -0.04
N LEU A 136 -8.75 7.02 -0.80
CA LEU A 136 -8.04 7.84 -1.77
C LEU A 136 -8.59 7.55 -3.17
N ASP A 137 -9.14 8.56 -3.82
CA ASP A 137 -9.64 8.49 -5.20
C ASP A 137 -8.76 9.39 -6.10
N PRO A 138 -7.73 8.82 -6.78
CA PRO A 138 -6.79 9.61 -7.57
C PRO A 138 -7.42 10.29 -8.80
N ILE A 139 -8.65 9.89 -9.18
CA ILE A 139 -9.41 10.58 -10.23
C ILE A 139 -9.99 11.90 -9.72
N LYS A 140 -10.44 11.92 -8.47
CA LYS A 140 -11.10 13.10 -7.88
C LYS A 140 -10.12 14.09 -7.27
N LYS A 141 -9.07 13.57 -6.62
CA LYS A 141 -8.04 14.39 -5.94
C LYS A 141 -6.68 13.74 -6.06
N PRO A 142 -5.59 14.52 -6.16
CA PRO A 142 -4.23 13.99 -6.08
C PRO A 142 -4.03 13.19 -4.78
N LEU A 143 -3.19 12.18 -4.84
CA LEU A 143 -2.73 11.45 -3.66
C LEU A 143 -1.99 12.41 -2.73
N PRO A 144 -2.23 12.35 -1.41
CA PRO A 144 -1.84 13.41 -0.47
C PRO A 144 -0.36 13.35 -0.07
N PHE A 145 0.53 13.09 -1.01
CA PHE A 145 1.98 13.05 -0.78
C PHE A 145 2.75 13.38 -2.05
N THR A 146 4.01 13.83 -1.86
CA THR A 146 4.98 13.95 -2.95
C THR A 146 5.67 12.61 -3.19
N PRO A 147 5.78 12.14 -4.46
CA PRO A 147 6.50 10.92 -4.78
C PRO A 147 8.04 11.09 -4.75
N PHE A 148 8.52 12.31 -4.57
CA PHE A 148 9.94 12.63 -4.63
C PHE A 148 10.55 12.82 -3.25
N LYS A 149 11.78 12.31 -3.06
CA LYS A 149 12.55 12.45 -1.82
C LYS A 149 13.10 13.87 -1.68
N ASP A 150 13.29 14.33 -0.44
CA ASP A 150 14.01 15.57 -0.13
C ASP A 150 15.50 15.28 0.07
N PHE A 151 16.33 15.93 -0.72
CA PHE A 151 17.79 15.87 -0.65
C PHE A 151 18.43 17.21 -0.26
N THR A 152 17.67 18.10 0.35
CA THR A 152 18.20 19.39 0.84
C THR A 152 19.37 19.15 1.80
N GLY A 153 20.53 19.71 1.48
CA GLY A 153 21.75 19.54 2.27
C GLY A 153 22.44 18.18 2.15
N LYS A 154 21.96 17.30 1.27
CA LYS A 154 22.57 15.98 1.02
C LYS A 154 23.64 16.03 -0.06
N ALA A 155 24.49 14.99 -0.08
CA ALA A 155 25.54 14.87 -1.08
C ALA A 155 24.96 14.58 -2.48
N ILE A 156 25.61 15.11 -3.53
CA ILE A 156 25.19 14.87 -4.93
C ILE A 156 25.16 13.37 -5.29
N ASN A 157 25.97 12.55 -4.66
CA ASN A 157 25.99 11.11 -4.89
C ASN A 157 24.70 10.42 -4.45
N GLU A 158 24.02 10.92 -3.42
CA GLU A 158 22.71 10.40 -2.99
C GLU A 158 21.65 10.69 -4.06
N ILE A 159 21.67 11.89 -4.67
CA ILE A 159 20.81 12.24 -5.79
C ILE A 159 21.10 11.37 -7.01
N ASN A 160 22.38 11.11 -7.31
CA ASN A 160 22.78 10.26 -8.43
C ASN A 160 22.28 8.82 -8.25
N LEU A 161 22.40 8.24 -7.04
CA LEU A 161 21.89 6.90 -6.74
C LEU A 161 20.36 6.86 -6.91
N TYR A 162 19.66 7.81 -6.28
CA TYR A 162 18.21 7.91 -6.40
C TYR A 162 17.75 8.11 -7.85
N SER A 163 18.49 8.91 -8.65
CA SER A 163 18.14 9.10 -10.06
C SER A 163 18.21 7.80 -10.86
N THR A 164 19.14 6.92 -10.51
CA THR A 164 19.26 5.58 -11.14
C THR A 164 18.06 4.70 -10.79
N GLU A 165 17.68 4.65 -9.51
CA GLU A 165 16.51 3.90 -9.04
C GLU A 165 15.21 4.43 -9.67
N MET A 166 15.01 5.74 -9.64
CA MET A 166 13.84 6.40 -10.22
C MET A 166 13.76 6.19 -11.74
N THR A 167 14.90 6.24 -12.43
CA THR A 167 14.96 5.96 -13.88
C THR A 167 14.53 4.53 -14.17
N ALA A 168 15.05 3.55 -13.44
CA ALA A 168 14.66 2.15 -13.60
C ALA A 168 13.15 1.96 -13.39
N ALA A 169 12.61 2.59 -12.36
CA ALA A 169 11.19 2.53 -12.04
C ALA A 169 10.31 3.15 -13.14
N LEU A 170 10.62 4.36 -13.59
CA LEU A 170 9.86 5.04 -14.64
C LEU A 170 9.95 4.30 -15.97
N CYS A 171 11.10 3.68 -16.28
CA CYS A 171 11.26 2.84 -17.46
C CYS A 171 10.42 1.55 -17.40
N ALA A 172 10.13 1.05 -16.19
CA ALA A 172 9.31 -0.16 -15.99
C ALA A 172 7.79 0.11 -16.02
N LEU A 173 7.34 1.37 -16.02
CA LEU A 173 5.92 1.70 -16.04
C LEU A 173 5.25 1.29 -17.35
N ASP A 174 5.95 1.38 -18.45
CA ASP A 174 5.44 1.03 -19.77
C ASP A 174 6.24 -0.12 -20.38
N ASN A 175 5.58 -0.94 -21.21
CA ASN A 175 6.22 -2.03 -21.94
C ASN A 175 6.97 -1.55 -23.20
N ALA A 176 7.08 -0.24 -23.41
CA ALA A 176 7.80 0.35 -24.53
C ALA A 176 9.30 0.03 -24.48
N LYS A 177 9.91 -0.14 -25.66
CA LYS A 177 11.35 -0.30 -25.76
C LYS A 177 12.05 1.03 -25.42
N ILE A 178 12.69 1.06 -24.28
CA ILE A 178 13.47 2.20 -23.80
C ILE A 178 14.95 1.91 -24.07
N SER A 179 15.61 2.78 -24.83
CA SER A 179 17.04 2.64 -25.13
C SER A 179 17.92 3.14 -23.97
N ALA A 180 19.16 2.68 -23.94
CA ALA A 180 20.14 3.16 -22.94
C ALA A 180 20.31 4.69 -22.98
N ASN A 181 20.27 5.30 -24.18
CA ASN A 181 20.36 6.74 -24.33
C ASN A 181 19.16 7.48 -23.72
N MET A 182 17.96 6.92 -23.83
CA MET A 182 16.76 7.49 -23.22
C MET A 182 16.83 7.38 -21.70
N SER A 183 17.26 6.24 -21.17
CA SER A 183 17.46 6.04 -19.72
C SER A 183 18.51 6.98 -19.15
N ASN A 184 19.67 7.12 -19.79
CA ASN A 184 20.72 8.06 -19.38
C ASN A 184 20.21 9.50 -19.36
N ARG A 185 19.50 9.91 -20.40
CA ARG A 185 18.90 11.25 -20.49
C ARG A 185 17.89 11.50 -19.38
N LEU A 186 17.08 10.50 -19.02
CA LEU A 186 16.13 10.61 -17.92
C LEU A 186 16.85 10.75 -16.57
N SER A 187 17.86 9.92 -16.31
CA SER A 187 18.68 10.03 -15.10
C SER A 187 19.30 11.42 -14.95
N GLU A 188 19.89 11.95 -16.03
CA GLU A 188 20.43 13.30 -16.04
C GLU A 188 19.35 14.40 -15.86
N ALA A 189 18.15 14.20 -16.41
CA ALA A 189 17.05 15.15 -16.22
C ALA A 189 16.60 15.19 -14.75
N ILE A 190 16.55 14.05 -14.07
CA ILE A 190 16.25 13.95 -12.63
C ILE A 190 17.32 14.70 -11.84
N VAL A 191 18.61 14.40 -12.05
CA VAL A 191 19.71 15.06 -11.34
C VAL A 191 19.70 16.59 -11.57
N ASN A 192 19.45 17.03 -12.80
CA ASN A 192 19.39 18.46 -13.11
C ASN A 192 18.16 19.13 -12.48
N SER A 193 17.05 18.42 -12.34
CA SER A 193 15.87 18.94 -11.64
C SER A 193 16.21 19.20 -10.17
N TYR A 194 16.85 18.25 -9.49
CA TYR A 194 17.29 18.42 -8.11
C TYR A 194 18.34 19.50 -7.92
N LYS A 195 19.28 19.63 -8.86
CA LYS A 195 20.25 20.75 -8.82
C LYS A 195 19.57 22.11 -8.88
N LYS A 196 18.53 22.27 -9.71
CA LYS A 196 17.78 23.51 -9.83
C LYS A 196 16.94 23.85 -8.59
N THR A 197 16.52 22.84 -7.83
CA THR A 197 15.76 23.02 -6.58
C THR A 197 16.64 23.02 -5.33
N ASN A 198 17.97 22.98 -5.47
CA ASN A 198 18.92 22.84 -4.35
C ASN A 198 18.63 21.59 -3.47
N GLY A 199 18.20 20.50 -4.09
CA GLY A 199 17.90 19.24 -3.41
C GLY A 199 16.45 19.11 -2.92
N ALA A 200 15.65 20.18 -2.94
CA ALA A 200 14.23 20.08 -2.57
C ALA A 200 13.46 19.16 -3.53
N PRO A 201 12.33 18.57 -3.07
CA PRO A 201 11.51 17.71 -3.90
C PRO A 201 11.17 18.35 -5.25
N ILE A 202 11.29 17.58 -6.30
CA ILE A 202 11.02 18.02 -7.68
C ILE A 202 9.57 17.69 -8.07
N THR A 203 9.17 18.08 -9.28
CA THR A 203 7.88 17.69 -9.87
C THR A 203 8.09 16.97 -11.19
N PHE A 204 7.05 16.24 -11.65
CA PHE A 204 7.09 15.61 -12.99
C PHE A 204 7.20 16.65 -14.11
N GLU A 205 6.64 17.85 -13.95
CA GLU A 205 6.79 18.97 -14.89
C GLU A 205 8.25 19.42 -15.03
N GLN A 206 8.94 19.58 -13.91
CA GLN A 206 10.37 19.95 -13.90
C GLN A 206 11.22 18.86 -14.56
N MET A 207 10.91 17.59 -14.26
CA MET A 207 11.58 16.44 -14.88
C MET A 207 11.34 16.41 -16.40
N LEU A 208 10.09 16.56 -16.83
CA LEU A 208 9.73 16.60 -18.25
C LEU A 208 10.43 17.73 -18.97
N THR A 209 10.41 18.94 -18.43
CA THR A 209 11.08 20.12 -19.01
C THR A 209 12.58 19.86 -19.17
N ASN A 210 13.24 19.33 -18.14
CA ASN A 210 14.68 19.03 -18.20
C ASN A 210 14.98 17.87 -19.16
N TYR A 211 14.10 16.89 -19.28
CA TYR A 211 14.24 15.81 -20.25
C TYR A 211 14.12 16.30 -21.68
N GLN A 212 13.06 17.09 -21.98
CA GLN A 212 12.81 17.62 -23.31
C GLN A 212 13.90 18.57 -23.78
N SER A 213 14.49 19.37 -22.87
CA SER A 213 15.60 20.28 -23.24
C SER A 213 16.84 19.58 -23.79
N LYS A 214 16.94 18.25 -23.61
CA LYS A 214 18.04 17.40 -24.11
C LYS A 214 17.68 16.61 -25.35
N LEU A 215 16.45 16.71 -25.84
CA LEU A 215 16.04 16.08 -27.10
C LEU A 215 16.58 16.90 -28.29
N GLN A 216 17.06 16.21 -29.34
CA GLN A 216 17.44 16.86 -30.59
C GLN A 216 16.25 17.54 -31.27
N ASN A 217 15.07 16.96 -31.10
CA ASN A 217 13.80 17.52 -31.56
C ASN A 217 12.80 17.47 -30.40
N PRO A 218 12.67 18.56 -29.61
CA PRO A 218 11.77 18.62 -28.45
C PRO A 218 10.28 18.44 -28.77
N GLU A 219 9.87 18.66 -30.01
CA GLU A 219 8.49 18.51 -30.46
C GLU A 219 8.11 17.04 -30.71
N LYS A 220 9.12 16.18 -30.90
CA LYS A 220 8.89 14.76 -31.16
C LYS A 220 8.98 13.96 -29.86
N ASP A 221 7.86 13.38 -29.45
CA ASP A 221 7.81 12.53 -28.27
C ASP A 221 8.54 11.20 -28.51
N ASP A 222 9.29 10.80 -27.50
CA ASP A 222 9.76 9.43 -27.31
C ASP A 222 8.97 8.74 -26.19
N SER A 223 9.26 7.47 -25.92
CA SER A 223 8.54 6.70 -24.89
C SER A 223 8.60 7.32 -23.51
N ILE A 224 9.76 7.89 -23.13
CA ILE A 224 9.92 8.54 -21.82
C ILE A 224 9.14 9.84 -21.73
N SER A 225 9.23 10.71 -22.76
CA SER A 225 8.44 11.96 -22.76
C SER A 225 6.94 11.66 -22.75
N SER A 226 6.48 10.60 -23.43
CA SER A 226 5.08 10.16 -23.38
C SER A 226 4.64 9.74 -21.97
N ILE A 227 5.46 8.94 -21.25
CA ILE A 227 5.18 8.54 -19.87
C ILE A 227 5.12 9.79 -18.97
N LEU A 228 6.14 10.65 -19.01
CA LEU A 228 6.19 11.86 -18.20
C LEU A 228 5.01 12.80 -18.48
N LYS A 229 4.62 12.98 -19.75
CA LYS A 229 3.42 13.77 -20.11
C LYS A 229 2.14 13.18 -19.53
N GLN A 230 2.01 11.85 -19.49
CA GLN A 230 0.85 11.21 -18.86
C GLN A 230 0.83 11.49 -17.35
N LEU A 231 1.96 11.38 -16.64
CA LEU A 231 2.06 11.66 -15.21
C LEU A 231 1.75 13.14 -14.90
N VAL A 232 2.29 14.07 -15.69
CA VAL A 232 2.01 15.52 -15.58
C VAL A 232 0.52 15.81 -15.79
N ARG A 233 -0.05 15.29 -16.88
CA ARG A 233 -1.46 15.56 -17.24
C ARG A 233 -2.45 15.05 -16.19
N ASN A 234 -2.20 13.88 -15.61
CA ASN A 234 -3.13 13.27 -14.67
C ASN A 234 -3.03 13.83 -13.25
N LYS A 235 -1.98 14.59 -12.91
CA LYS A 235 -1.80 15.23 -11.60
C LYS A 235 -2.09 14.31 -10.41
N LEU A 236 -1.51 13.12 -10.44
CA LEU A 236 -1.83 12.05 -9.49
C LEU A 236 -1.35 12.32 -8.06
N PHE A 237 -0.37 13.17 -7.87
CA PHE A 237 0.33 13.37 -6.61
C PHE A 237 0.38 14.86 -6.24
N GLU A 238 0.35 15.13 -4.94
CA GLU A 238 0.63 16.45 -4.43
C GLU A 238 2.13 16.80 -4.54
N SER A 239 2.44 18.10 -4.45
CA SER A 239 3.84 18.57 -4.44
C SER A 239 4.51 18.44 -3.07
N GLU A 240 3.74 18.20 -2.03
CA GLU A 240 4.17 18.06 -0.64
C GLU A 240 3.36 16.99 0.10
N ASP A 241 3.89 16.53 1.24
CA ASP A 241 3.21 15.53 2.05
C ASP A 241 2.10 16.18 2.89
N LYS A 242 0.85 15.75 2.71
CA LYS A 242 -0.35 16.25 3.39
C LYS A 242 -1.02 15.20 4.30
N ALA A 243 -0.61 13.93 4.21
CA ALA A 243 -1.14 12.84 5.02
C ALA A 243 -0.02 12.07 5.71
N ASN A 244 -0.35 11.51 6.86
CA ASN A 244 0.56 10.62 7.58
C ASN A 244 0.32 9.18 7.15
N LEU A 245 1.05 8.73 6.13
CA LEU A 245 0.90 7.39 5.53
C LEU A 245 1.15 6.24 6.51
N ILE A 246 1.77 6.49 7.67
CA ILE A 246 2.08 5.44 8.65
C ILE A 246 0.95 5.25 9.66
N ASN A 247 0.31 6.35 10.07
CA ASN A 247 -0.62 6.33 11.19
C ASN A 247 -2.09 6.17 10.77
N GLU A 248 -2.34 6.03 9.47
CA GLU A 248 -3.68 5.92 8.90
C GLU A 248 -3.79 4.67 8.04
N CYS A 249 -5.00 4.15 7.90
CA CYS A 249 -5.32 3.09 6.95
C CYS A 249 -5.82 3.70 5.64
N PHE A 250 -5.36 3.17 4.50
CA PHE A 250 -5.73 3.69 3.19
C PHE A 250 -6.35 2.63 2.31
N ILE A 251 -7.43 3.00 1.63
CA ILE A 251 -8.01 2.27 0.50
C ILE A 251 -7.82 3.14 -0.73
N VAL A 252 -7.00 2.71 -1.66
CA VAL A 252 -6.73 3.43 -2.90
C VAL A 252 -7.63 2.89 -4.00
N LYS A 253 -8.51 3.72 -4.51
CA LYS A 253 -9.44 3.36 -5.57
C LYS A 253 -8.72 3.23 -6.91
N MET A 254 -8.65 2.00 -7.43
CA MET A 254 -7.90 1.66 -8.64
C MET A 254 -8.78 1.19 -9.81
N ASP A 255 -10.08 1.05 -9.60
CA ASP A 255 -11.04 0.46 -10.56
C ASP A 255 -11.14 1.22 -11.89
N ALA A 256 -10.89 2.53 -11.89
CA ALA A 256 -10.89 3.37 -13.08
C ALA A 256 -9.61 3.23 -13.94
N PHE A 257 -8.56 2.60 -13.43
CA PHE A 257 -7.29 2.49 -14.14
C PHE A 257 -7.10 1.08 -14.73
N PRO A 258 -6.65 0.98 -16.01
CA PRO A 258 -6.22 -0.30 -16.54
C PRO A 258 -5.11 -0.91 -15.69
N LYS A 259 -5.26 -2.16 -15.23
CA LYS A 259 -4.35 -2.83 -14.29
C LYS A 259 -2.88 -2.83 -14.75
N ASP A 260 -2.67 -3.04 -16.05
CA ASP A 260 -1.34 -3.06 -16.65
C ASP A 260 -0.90 -1.70 -17.21
N GLY A 261 -1.71 -0.67 -17.01
CA GLY A 261 -1.45 0.68 -17.50
C GLY A 261 -0.34 1.40 -16.70
N PRO A 262 0.40 2.31 -17.33
CA PRO A 262 1.52 3.03 -16.68
C PRO A 262 1.06 3.84 -15.47
N ILE A 263 -0.16 4.38 -15.48
CA ILE A 263 -0.72 5.17 -14.38
C ILE A 263 -0.98 4.29 -13.15
N ALA A 264 -1.62 3.12 -13.30
CA ALA A 264 -1.85 2.21 -12.20
C ALA A 264 -0.52 1.74 -11.56
N LYS A 265 0.45 1.37 -12.40
CA LYS A 265 1.79 0.99 -11.96
C LYS A 265 2.49 2.13 -11.22
N ALA A 266 2.36 3.38 -11.70
CA ALA A 266 2.93 4.55 -11.05
C ALA A 266 2.34 4.79 -9.65
N ILE A 267 1.03 4.71 -9.50
CA ILE A 267 0.35 4.86 -8.20
C ILE A 267 0.89 3.83 -7.20
N VAL A 268 0.90 2.54 -7.58
CA VAL A 268 1.40 1.46 -6.71
C VAL A 268 2.87 1.66 -6.36
N TYR A 269 3.71 1.89 -7.38
CA TYR A 269 5.14 2.08 -7.18
C TYR A 269 5.45 3.24 -6.22
N PHE A 270 4.88 4.41 -6.47
CA PHE A 270 5.21 5.60 -5.68
C PHE A 270 4.66 5.53 -4.26
N LEU A 271 3.49 4.93 -4.04
CA LEU A 271 2.96 4.69 -2.68
C LEU A 271 3.85 3.73 -1.88
N ILE A 272 4.21 2.59 -2.47
CA ILE A 272 5.09 1.62 -1.80
C ILE A 272 6.47 2.21 -1.56
N SER A 273 7.05 2.91 -2.55
CA SER A 273 8.35 3.57 -2.40
C SER A 273 8.32 4.65 -1.32
N LYS A 274 7.22 5.40 -1.21
CA LYS A 274 7.04 6.41 -0.16
C LYS A 274 6.96 5.77 1.22
N LEU A 275 6.19 4.70 1.39
CA LEU A 275 6.14 3.95 2.65
C LEU A 275 7.52 3.41 3.03
N ASN A 276 8.22 2.77 2.10
CA ASN A 276 9.57 2.26 2.36
C ASN A 276 10.52 3.37 2.80
N PHE A 277 10.51 4.50 2.10
CA PHE A 277 11.33 5.66 2.48
C PHE A 277 11.02 6.16 3.90
N ILE A 278 9.75 6.23 4.27
CA ILE A 278 9.36 6.62 5.62
C ILE A 278 9.85 5.58 6.64
N TYR A 279 9.70 4.28 6.34
CA TYR A 279 10.19 3.22 7.25
C TYR A 279 11.71 3.24 7.45
N GLU A 280 12.49 3.60 6.43
CA GLU A 280 13.94 3.78 6.55
C GLU A 280 14.33 4.88 7.56
N GLN A 281 13.45 5.86 7.78
CA GLN A 281 13.67 6.98 8.72
C GLN A 281 13.18 6.67 10.15
N LEU A 282 12.39 5.60 10.33
CA LEU A 282 11.87 5.23 11.64
C LEU A 282 12.88 4.40 12.43
N GLU A 283 12.67 4.39 13.74
CA GLU A 283 13.36 3.44 14.62
C GLU A 283 13.15 2.01 14.12
N LYS A 284 14.10 1.14 14.42
CA LYS A 284 13.99 -0.29 14.10
C LYS A 284 12.70 -0.86 14.68
N GLN A 285 12.15 -1.88 14.01
CA GLN A 285 11.00 -2.61 14.51
C GLN A 285 11.30 -3.18 15.90
N ALA A 286 10.31 -3.08 16.78
CA ALA A 286 10.41 -3.71 18.09
C ALA A 286 10.37 -5.25 17.95
N LEU A 287 11.13 -5.91 18.81
CA LEU A 287 11.25 -7.36 18.87
C LEU A 287 10.91 -7.83 20.29
N SER A 288 10.20 -8.94 20.38
CA SER A 288 10.10 -9.73 21.60
C SER A 288 10.78 -11.09 21.39
N ASP A 289 10.73 -11.97 22.38
CA ASP A 289 11.27 -13.32 22.23
C ASP A 289 10.54 -14.11 21.12
N ASP A 290 9.24 -13.91 20.99
CA ASP A 290 8.38 -14.67 20.09
C ASP A 290 7.91 -13.89 18.86
N TYR A 291 7.77 -12.56 18.95
CA TYR A 291 7.10 -11.75 17.94
C TYR A 291 7.92 -10.57 17.44
N VAL A 292 7.64 -10.18 16.19
CA VAL A 292 8.17 -8.97 15.54
C VAL A 292 7.03 -7.97 15.33
N GLN A 293 7.32 -6.68 15.55
CA GLN A 293 6.36 -5.63 15.21
C GLN A 293 6.13 -5.58 13.70
N ILE A 294 4.89 -5.77 13.26
CA ILE A 294 4.43 -5.39 11.92
C ILE A 294 3.79 -4.00 12.03
N ARG A 295 4.14 -3.09 11.11
CA ARG A 295 3.61 -1.72 11.11
C ARG A 295 2.53 -1.51 10.07
N HIS A 296 2.64 -2.22 8.95
CA HIS A 296 1.73 -2.11 7.82
C HIS A 296 1.47 -3.46 7.16
N PHE A 297 0.25 -3.62 6.68
CA PHE A 297 -0.17 -4.70 5.80
C PHE A 297 -0.56 -4.07 4.45
N THR A 298 0.10 -4.51 3.37
CA THR A 298 -0.09 -3.95 2.03
C THR A 298 -0.41 -5.02 1.02
#